data_eb3dfefb152733ed763a796a1b043321
#
_entry.id   eb3dfefb152733ed763a796a1b043321
#
_cell.length_a   1.000
_cell.length_b   1.000
_cell.length_c   1.000
_cell.angle_alpha   90.00
_cell.angle_beta   90.00
_cell.angle_gamma   90.00
#
_symmetry.space_group_name_H-M   'P 1'
#
loop_
_entity.id
_entity.type
_entity.pdbx_description
1 polymer ?
#
loop_
_entity_poly.entity_id
_entity_poly.type
_entity_poly.pdbx_seq_one_letter_code
_entity_poly.pdbx_strand_id
1 'polypeptide(L)'
;MILEKIKKPNDIHKIPLEDFEPLAAEIRDFLIRSVSRTGGHLASNLGVVELTLALHNVLDFPEDKLIWDVGHQAYTHKILTGRKDEFKNLRQEGGLSGFPKRSESLCDAYDAGHSSNSISAGLGYVHARDILGQKHHVVSVIGDGALTGGMAYEALNNAAELKTNFIIIINDNNMSISRNVGGMSTYLSALRTAEAYTGMKMGVTKALKKVPKVGTALVDTMRKTKSSVKQLFIPGMLFENMGLTYLGPVDGHNMRQMMKLFNEAKRVEGPVVVHVLTKKGRGYEPASAHPDRFHGTGPFDIKTGRVLQKKTVPGYTDVFSKALVSLGEKNKKLTAITAAMPDGTGLVEFSRRFPDRFFDVGIAEEHAVSFAAGLALGGLVPVVAIYSSFLQRAVDQILHDVCMQKLHVIFAVDRAGLVGADGETHQGCFDLSYLSMMPNMTVLAPKNDRELEEMLAFAVSFDGPIAIRYPRGSAHQGLREYQAPVEYGRSEIIRKGKKIAVLGVGSMIPSCMEICKGLKDDGYDPTFVNARFVKPLDVDLLDELAKDHSLFVTVEENVKSGGYGEHVSAYMEACHPEIRVLSAAVWDRFVPQGNVESLRSRIGLGVEDIRQAIEDSEELREQ
;
A
#
# COMPACT_ATOMS: atom_id res chain seq x y z
N MET A 1 22.52 -7.34 -28.18
CA MET A 1 21.39 -7.73 -27.32
C MET A 1 20.10 -7.30 -28.00
N ILE A 2 19.05 -8.10 -27.91
CA ILE A 2 17.74 -7.81 -28.50
C ILE A 2 17.10 -6.62 -27.79
N LEU A 3 17.25 -6.54 -26.46
CA LEU A 3 16.74 -5.46 -25.64
C LEU A 3 17.23 -4.07 -26.07
N GLU A 4 18.43 -3.97 -26.66
CA GLU A 4 18.96 -2.71 -27.20
C GLU A 4 18.21 -2.17 -28.42
N LYS A 5 17.38 -3.00 -29.05
CA LYS A 5 16.50 -2.60 -30.17
C LYS A 5 15.24 -1.88 -29.69
N ILE A 6 14.88 -2.00 -28.40
CA ILE A 6 13.72 -1.35 -27.78
C ILE A 6 14.12 0.04 -27.28
N LYS A 7 13.68 1.08 -27.96
CA LYS A 7 14.01 2.49 -27.65
C LYS A 7 12.77 3.35 -27.37
N LYS A 8 11.61 2.94 -27.88
CA LYS A 8 10.35 3.68 -27.78
C LYS A 8 9.15 2.71 -27.79
N PRO A 9 7.95 3.19 -27.43
CA PRO A 9 6.74 2.38 -27.53
C PRO A 9 6.59 1.71 -28.89
N ASN A 10 6.05 0.51 -28.92
CA ASN A 10 5.76 -0.32 -30.09
C ASN A 10 7.00 -0.84 -30.87
N ASP A 11 8.23 -0.59 -30.42
CA ASP A 11 9.41 -1.20 -31.05
C ASP A 11 9.38 -2.73 -30.96
N ILE A 12 8.66 -3.30 -30.00
CA ILE A 12 8.48 -4.76 -29.86
C ILE A 12 7.81 -5.39 -31.09
N HIS A 13 6.97 -4.65 -31.83
CA HIS A 13 6.32 -5.14 -33.05
C HIS A 13 7.32 -5.45 -34.16
N LYS A 14 8.54 -4.91 -34.08
CA LYS A 14 9.63 -5.16 -35.04
C LYS A 14 10.49 -6.35 -34.66
N ILE A 15 10.29 -6.93 -33.49
CA ILE A 15 11.05 -8.08 -32.98
C ILE A 15 10.37 -9.37 -33.46
N PRO A 16 11.09 -10.30 -34.12
CA PRO A 16 10.54 -11.61 -34.49
C PRO A 16 10.10 -12.42 -33.27
N LEU A 17 9.04 -13.21 -33.41
CA LEU A 17 8.48 -14.01 -32.31
C LEU A 17 9.45 -15.06 -31.76
N GLU A 18 10.40 -15.54 -32.56
CA GLU A 18 11.49 -16.43 -32.13
C GLU A 18 12.46 -15.75 -31.17
N ASP A 19 12.57 -14.42 -31.22
CA ASP A 19 13.44 -13.61 -30.36
C ASP A 19 12.78 -13.25 -29.01
N PHE A 20 11.50 -13.56 -28.77
CA PHE A 20 10.80 -13.15 -27.56
C PHE A 20 11.28 -13.87 -26.29
N GLU A 21 11.61 -15.16 -26.37
CA GLU A 21 12.18 -15.89 -25.21
C GLU A 21 13.58 -15.37 -24.84
N PRO A 22 14.53 -15.16 -25.79
CA PRO A 22 15.77 -14.48 -25.51
C PRO A 22 15.57 -13.07 -24.96
N LEU A 23 14.63 -12.27 -25.50
CA LEU A 23 14.31 -10.93 -25.00
C LEU A 23 13.81 -10.97 -23.55
N ALA A 24 12.93 -11.92 -23.22
CA ALA A 24 12.45 -12.11 -21.85
C ALA A 24 13.60 -12.43 -20.88
N ALA A 25 14.57 -13.24 -21.29
CA ALA A 25 15.77 -13.53 -20.51
C ALA A 25 16.65 -12.28 -20.30
N GLU A 26 16.88 -11.48 -21.36
CA GLU A 26 17.63 -10.22 -21.28
C GLU A 26 16.94 -9.20 -20.34
N ILE A 27 15.60 -9.08 -20.39
CA ILE A 27 14.82 -8.21 -19.49
C ILE A 27 14.97 -8.67 -18.05
N ARG A 28 14.87 -9.96 -17.76
CA ARG A 28 15.05 -10.50 -16.39
C ARG A 28 16.44 -10.20 -15.83
N ASP A 29 17.47 -10.46 -16.60
CA ASP A 29 18.85 -10.16 -16.21
C ASP A 29 19.03 -8.66 -15.94
N PHE A 30 18.48 -7.82 -16.79
CA PHE A 30 18.48 -6.36 -16.59
C PHE A 30 17.76 -5.95 -15.31
N LEU A 31 16.57 -6.49 -15.04
CA LEU A 31 15.80 -6.20 -13.83
C LEU A 31 16.54 -6.63 -12.56
N ILE A 32 17.12 -7.84 -12.55
CA ILE A 32 17.89 -8.35 -11.42
C ILE A 32 19.07 -7.42 -11.12
N ARG A 33 19.84 -7.03 -12.14
CA ARG A 33 20.98 -6.10 -11.99
C ARG A 33 20.57 -4.72 -11.53
N SER A 34 19.47 -4.17 -12.06
CA SER A 34 19.00 -2.83 -11.70
C SER A 34 18.49 -2.80 -10.27
N VAL A 35 17.57 -3.71 -9.91
CA VAL A 35 16.96 -3.76 -8.58
C VAL A 35 17.96 -4.19 -7.51
N SER A 36 19.00 -4.98 -7.84
CA SER A 36 20.06 -5.30 -6.88
C SER A 36 20.82 -4.06 -6.38
N ARG A 37 20.86 -2.99 -7.18
CA ARG A 37 21.54 -1.72 -6.84
C ARG A 37 20.63 -0.70 -6.17
N THR A 38 19.42 -0.53 -6.70
CA THR A 38 18.49 0.52 -6.25
C THR A 38 17.50 0.05 -5.19
N GLY A 39 17.32 -1.27 -5.05
CA GLY A 39 16.14 -1.84 -4.42
C GLY A 39 14.92 -1.73 -5.34
N GLY A 40 13.80 -2.33 -4.93
CA GLY A 40 12.54 -2.28 -5.69
C GLY A 40 11.72 -3.56 -5.61
N HIS A 41 10.72 -3.66 -6.50
CA HIS A 41 9.78 -4.77 -6.55
C HIS A 41 10.26 -5.83 -7.55
N LEU A 42 11.05 -6.81 -7.08
CA LEU A 42 11.70 -7.76 -8.00
C LEU A 42 10.82 -8.97 -8.35
N ALA A 43 10.33 -9.69 -7.34
CA ALA A 43 9.65 -10.97 -7.55
C ALA A 43 8.39 -10.84 -8.43
N SER A 44 7.60 -9.78 -8.22
CA SER A 44 6.40 -9.50 -9.00
C SER A 44 6.73 -9.20 -10.47
N ASN A 45 7.78 -8.39 -10.72
CA ASN A 45 8.22 -8.04 -12.07
C ASN A 45 8.77 -9.25 -12.84
N LEU A 46 9.58 -10.08 -12.20
CA LEU A 46 10.10 -11.30 -12.83
C LEU A 46 8.99 -12.28 -13.25
N GLY A 47 7.88 -12.27 -12.52
CA GLY A 47 6.73 -13.14 -12.81
C GLY A 47 5.91 -12.73 -14.02
N VAL A 48 5.97 -11.48 -14.46
CA VAL A 48 5.08 -10.93 -15.51
C VAL A 48 5.82 -10.48 -16.77
N VAL A 49 7.07 -10.86 -16.96
CA VAL A 49 7.85 -10.45 -18.14
C VAL A 49 7.17 -10.91 -19.43
N GLU A 50 6.83 -12.19 -19.55
CA GLU A 50 6.16 -12.75 -20.73
C GLU A 50 4.74 -12.20 -20.91
N LEU A 51 3.99 -12.01 -19.82
CA LEU A 51 2.67 -11.39 -19.85
C LEU A 51 2.76 -9.98 -20.44
N THR A 52 3.73 -9.19 -19.98
CA THR A 52 3.91 -7.80 -20.45
C THR A 52 4.37 -7.76 -21.91
N LEU A 53 5.28 -8.65 -22.32
CA LEU A 53 5.71 -8.79 -23.72
C LEU A 53 4.52 -9.15 -24.62
N ALA A 54 3.68 -10.09 -24.21
CA ALA A 54 2.51 -10.51 -24.96
C ALA A 54 1.49 -9.37 -25.10
N LEU A 55 1.25 -8.60 -24.03
CA LEU A 55 0.38 -7.42 -24.05
C LEU A 55 0.91 -6.33 -24.99
N HIS A 56 2.19 -6.01 -24.88
CA HIS A 56 2.82 -5.01 -25.75
C HIS A 56 2.90 -5.42 -27.22
N ASN A 57 2.84 -6.72 -27.51
CA ASN A 57 2.76 -7.20 -28.90
C ASN A 57 1.37 -7.06 -29.50
N VAL A 58 0.31 -7.07 -28.69
CA VAL A 58 -1.08 -7.04 -29.18
C VAL A 58 -1.77 -5.69 -29.01
N LEU A 59 -1.16 -4.76 -28.27
CA LEU A 59 -1.67 -3.42 -27.99
C LEU A 59 -0.78 -2.36 -28.65
N ASP A 60 -1.38 -1.26 -29.05
CA ASP A 60 -0.73 -0.10 -29.66
C ASP A 60 -0.69 1.06 -28.66
N PHE A 61 0.51 1.45 -28.21
CA PHE A 61 0.72 2.54 -27.25
C PHE A 61 1.09 3.85 -27.95
N PRO A 62 0.60 5.01 -27.47
CA PRO A 62 -0.23 5.22 -26.26
C PRO A 62 -1.75 5.14 -26.50
N GLU A 63 -2.20 4.71 -27.68
CA GLU A 63 -3.63 4.70 -28.03
C GLU A 63 -4.41 3.75 -27.11
N ASP A 64 -4.04 2.47 -27.07
CA ASP A 64 -4.63 1.49 -26.15
C ASP A 64 -4.25 1.81 -24.70
N LYS A 65 -5.17 1.56 -23.77
CA LYS A 65 -5.00 1.88 -22.34
C LYS A 65 -4.73 0.61 -21.53
N LEU A 66 -3.54 0.54 -20.95
CA LEU A 66 -3.14 -0.54 -20.03
C LEU A 66 -3.04 0.00 -18.61
N ILE A 67 -3.89 -0.53 -17.71
CA ILE A 67 -3.97 -0.12 -16.31
C ILE A 67 -3.47 -1.26 -15.44
N TRP A 68 -2.40 -1.01 -14.70
CA TRP A 68 -1.82 -1.95 -13.76
C TRP A 68 -2.40 -1.74 -12.37
N ASP A 69 -3.03 -2.76 -11.79
CA ASP A 69 -3.45 -2.73 -10.39
C ASP A 69 -2.23 -2.72 -9.47
N VAL A 70 -2.19 -1.87 -8.44
CA VAL A 70 -1.00 -1.54 -7.66
C VAL A 70 0.12 -0.94 -8.52
N GLY A 71 0.48 -1.59 -9.61
CA GLY A 71 1.50 -1.14 -10.56
C GLY A 71 2.94 -1.47 -10.18
N HIS A 72 3.20 -2.12 -9.06
CA HIS A 72 4.54 -2.54 -8.63
C HIS A 72 5.20 -3.56 -9.58
N GLN A 73 4.43 -4.21 -10.46
CA GLN A 73 4.87 -5.17 -11.47
C GLN A 73 5.09 -4.55 -12.87
N ALA A 74 5.06 -3.23 -13.00
CA ALA A 74 5.09 -2.54 -14.30
C ALA A 74 6.49 -2.20 -14.85
N TYR A 75 7.58 -2.77 -14.30
CA TYR A 75 8.94 -2.42 -14.73
C TYR A 75 9.21 -2.84 -16.17
N THR A 76 8.75 -4.00 -16.61
CA THR A 76 8.85 -4.42 -18.01
C THR A 76 8.07 -3.49 -18.92
N HIS A 77 6.90 -2.98 -18.51
CA HIS A 77 6.15 -1.95 -19.24
C HIS A 77 6.98 -0.66 -19.41
N LYS A 78 7.64 -0.19 -18.34
CA LYS A 78 8.54 0.97 -18.41
C LYS A 78 9.71 0.76 -19.39
N ILE A 79 10.31 -0.44 -19.37
CA ILE A 79 11.38 -0.81 -20.32
C ILE A 79 10.88 -0.77 -21.75
N LEU A 80 9.74 -1.39 -22.04
CA LEU A 80 9.17 -1.49 -23.40
C LEU A 80 8.64 -0.16 -23.94
N THR A 81 8.45 0.83 -23.08
CA THR A 81 8.07 2.20 -23.44
C THR A 81 9.25 3.16 -23.51
N GLY A 82 10.51 2.64 -23.49
CA GLY A 82 11.72 3.39 -23.78
C GLY A 82 12.45 3.96 -22.57
N ARG A 83 12.03 3.66 -21.33
CA ARG A 83 12.61 4.20 -20.09
C ARG A 83 13.69 3.32 -19.46
N LYS A 84 14.27 2.36 -20.22
CA LYS A 84 15.30 1.44 -19.71
C LYS A 84 16.47 2.15 -19.02
N ASP A 85 16.98 3.21 -19.63
CA ASP A 85 18.20 3.88 -19.15
C ASP A 85 17.99 4.68 -17.87
N GLU A 86 16.73 4.97 -17.50
CA GLU A 86 16.36 5.66 -16.26
C GLU A 86 16.36 4.74 -15.03
N PHE A 87 16.41 3.42 -15.23
CA PHE A 87 16.46 2.45 -14.14
C PHE A 87 17.66 2.58 -13.21
N LYS A 88 18.72 3.29 -13.65
CA LYS A 88 19.86 3.63 -12.77
C LYS A 88 19.46 4.42 -11.52
N ASN A 89 18.38 5.21 -11.62
CA ASN A 89 17.82 6.04 -10.56
C ASN A 89 16.39 5.60 -10.16
N LEU A 90 16.06 4.31 -10.36
CA LEU A 90 14.74 3.76 -9.98
C LEU A 90 14.48 3.98 -8.48
N ARG A 91 13.32 4.57 -8.15
CA ARG A 91 12.85 4.86 -6.78
C ARG A 91 13.75 5.84 -6.00
N GLN A 92 14.62 6.57 -6.69
CA GLN A 92 15.45 7.63 -6.12
C GLN A 92 14.85 9.00 -6.42
N GLU A 93 15.27 10.00 -5.68
CA GLU A 93 14.83 11.38 -5.88
C GLU A 93 15.15 11.87 -7.29
N GLY A 94 14.15 12.46 -7.97
CA GLY A 94 14.26 12.90 -9.36
C GLY A 94 14.41 11.78 -10.39
N GLY A 95 14.37 10.50 -9.95
CA GLY A 95 14.48 9.33 -10.81
C GLY A 95 13.12 8.70 -11.14
N LEU A 96 13.19 7.53 -11.78
CA LEU A 96 12.02 6.76 -12.21
C LEU A 96 11.23 6.24 -11.01
N SER A 97 9.91 6.45 -11.01
CA SER A 97 9.00 5.90 -9.99
C SER A 97 8.96 4.37 -10.01
N GLY A 98 8.74 3.77 -8.84
CA GLY A 98 8.49 2.33 -8.70
C GLY A 98 7.11 1.86 -9.20
N PHE A 99 6.26 2.80 -9.64
CA PHE A 99 4.89 2.58 -10.12
C PHE A 99 4.66 3.30 -11.45
N PRO A 100 3.63 2.94 -12.24
CA PRO A 100 3.22 3.73 -13.39
C PRO A 100 2.90 5.16 -12.96
N LYS A 101 3.36 6.13 -13.76
CA LYS A 101 3.17 7.55 -13.49
C LYS A 101 2.97 8.32 -14.80
N ARG A 102 1.80 8.95 -14.96
CA ARG A 102 1.41 9.67 -16.19
C ARG A 102 2.35 10.81 -16.56
N SER A 103 2.98 11.42 -15.55
CA SER A 103 3.99 12.45 -15.77
C SER A 103 5.32 11.92 -16.33
N GLU A 104 5.57 10.60 -16.28
CA GLU A 104 6.76 9.97 -16.86
C GLU A 104 6.54 9.53 -18.32
N SER A 105 5.31 9.12 -18.67
CA SER A 105 5.02 8.60 -20.01
C SER A 105 3.53 8.66 -20.34
N LEU A 106 3.22 9.02 -21.60
CA LEU A 106 1.85 8.93 -22.13
C LEU A 106 1.33 7.48 -22.22
N CYS A 107 2.23 6.48 -22.11
CA CYS A 107 1.86 5.06 -22.08
C CYS A 107 1.39 4.60 -20.71
N ASP A 108 1.64 5.36 -19.64
CA ASP A 108 1.13 5.10 -18.31
C ASP A 108 -0.29 5.67 -18.22
N ALA A 109 -1.30 4.85 -18.42
CA ALA A 109 -2.68 5.31 -18.50
C ALA A 109 -3.24 5.80 -17.16
N TYR A 110 -2.68 5.32 -16.04
CA TYR A 110 -3.17 5.62 -14.69
C TYR A 110 -2.02 5.63 -13.68
N ASP A 111 -2.01 6.63 -12.79
CA ASP A 111 -1.06 6.68 -11.68
C ASP A 111 -1.47 5.62 -10.65
N ALA A 112 -0.64 4.61 -10.48
CA ALA A 112 -0.93 3.46 -9.63
C ALA A 112 -0.08 3.47 -8.35
N GLY A 113 -0.46 2.65 -7.38
CA GLY A 113 0.22 2.49 -6.09
C GLY A 113 -0.62 1.72 -5.08
N HIS A 114 -1.93 1.95 -5.08
CA HIS A 114 -2.90 1.22 -4.24
C HIS A 114 -3.62 0.12 -5.05
N SER A 115 -4.07 -0.93 -4.35
CA SER A 115 -4.70 -2.11 -4.96
C SER A 115 -6.18 -1.90 -5.29
N SER A 116 -6.73 -2.81 -6.09
CA SER A 116 -8.17 -3.04 -6.31
C SER A 116 -8.91 -1.94 -7.09
N ASN A 117 -8.21 -0.94 -7.63
CA ASN A 117 -8.80 0.19 -8.34
C ASN A 117 -8.68 0.12 -9.88
N SER A 118 -7.90 -0.81 -10.42
CA SER A 118 -7.63 -0.88 -11.86
C SER A 118 -8.87 -1.17 -12.71
N ILE A 119 -9.78 -2.01 -12.22
CA ILE A 119 -11.02 -2.34 -12.93
C ILE A 119 -11.94 -1.11 -12.96
N SER A 120 -12.09 -0.40 -11.84
CA SER A 120 -12.88 0.85 -11.79
C SER A 120 -12.32 1.92 -12.72
N ALA A 121 -10.99 2.14 -12.71
CA ALA A 121 -10.33 3.09 -13.61
C ALA A 121 -10.49 2.67 -15.08
N GLY A 122 -10.34 1.38 -15.38
CA GLY A 122 -10.56 0.82 -16.72
C GLY A 122 -11.99 0.99 -17.20
N LEU A 123 -12.97 0.75 -16.34
CA LEU A 123 -14.38 0.96 -16.65
C LEU A 123 -14.68 2.43 -16.99
N GLY A 124 -14.09 3.37 -16.24
CA GLY A 124 -14.15 4.80 -16.56
C GLY A 124 -13.57 5.12 -17.94
N TYR A 125 -12.42 4.52 -18.31
CA TYR A 125 -11.84 4.66 -19.65
C TYR A 125 -12.73 4.09 -20.74
N VAL A 126 -13.39 2.94 -20.50
CA VAL A 126 -14.33 2.33 -21.45
C VAL A 126 -15.51 3.26 -21.72
N HIS A 127 -16.15 3.78 -20.68
CA HIS A 127 -17.25 4.71 -20.83
C HIS A 127 -16.83 6.01 -21.53
N ALA A 128 -15.66 6.57 -21.19
CA ALA A 128 -15.14 7.77 -21.86
C ALA A 128 -14.88 7.51 -23.34
N ARG A 129 -14.26 6.36 -23.68
CA ARG A 129 -14.04 5.91 -25.07
C ARG A 129 -15.37 5.85 -25.84
N ASP A 130 -16.38 5.22 -25.25
CA ASP A 130 -17.67 4.98 -25.91
C ASP A 130 -18.44 6.29 -26.12
N ILE A 131 -18.48 7.18 -25.11
CA ILE A 131 -19.10 8.51 -25.21
C ILE A 131 -18.42 9.37 -26.27
N LEU A 132 -17.09 9.31 -26.35
CA LEU A 132 -16.28 10.07 -27.33
C LEU A 132 -16.24 9.42 -28.73
N GLY A 133 -16.87 8.25 -28.91
CA GLY A 133 -16.87 7.52 -30.20
C GLY A 133 -15.48 6.98 -30.60
N GLN A 134 -14.56 6.82 -29.64
CA GLN A 134 -13.22 6.28 -29.87
C GLN A 134 -13.25 4.75 -29.94
N LYS A 135 -12.16 4.11 -30.44
CA LYS A 135 -12.15 2.66 -30.69
C LYS A 135 -10.95 1.92 -30.09
N HIS A 136 -10.16 2.57 -29.25
CA HIS A 136 -9.01 1.94 -28.62
C HIS A 136 -9.44 0.84 -27.61
N HIS A 137 -8.53 -0.08 -27.32
CA HIS A 137 -8.76 -1.10 -26.32
C HIS A 137 -8.41 -0.59 -24.92
N VAL A 138 -9.13 -1.09 -23.91
CA VAL A 138 -8.86 -0.84 -22.51
C VAL A 138 -8.61 -2.17 -21.82
N VAL A 139 -7.47 -2.28 -21.15
CA VAL A 139 -7.03 -3.49 -20.47
C VAL A 139 -6.66 -3.14 -19.03
N SER A 140 -7.29 -3.81 -18.05
CA SER A 140 -6.91 -3.75 -16.65
C SER A 140 -6.24 -5.06 -16.24
N VAL A 141 -5.07 -4.98 -15.60
CA VAL A 141 -4.35 -6.14 -15.07
C VAL A 141 -4.40 -6.09 -13.56
N ILE A 142 -5.14 -7.01 -12.96
CA ILE A 142 -5.32 -7.13 -11.51
C ILE A 142 -4.67 -8.42 -10.99
N GLY A 143 -3.95 -8.32 -9.87
CA GLY A 143 -3.42 -9.49 -9.17
C GLY A 143 -4.52 -10.24 -8.40
N ASP A 144 -4.34 -11.54 -8.23
CA ASP A 144 -5.23 -12.40 -7.45
C ASP A 144 -5.40 -11.94 -5.99
N GLY A 145 -4.35 -11.36 -5.39
CA GLY A 145 -4.43 -10.73 -4.07
C GLY A 145 -5.29 -9.47 -4.08
N ALA A 146 -5.11 -8.58 -5.06
CA ALA A 146 -5.88 -7.35 -5.18
C ALA A 146 -7.37 -7.60 -5.53
N LEU A 147 -7.66 -8.76 -6.12
CA LEU A 147 -9.04 -9.19 -6.38
C LEU A 147 -9.83 -9.49 -5.09
N THR A 148 -9.19 -9.58 -3.92
CA THR A 148 -9.88 -9.76 -2.64
C THR A 148 -10.48 -8.46 -2.08
N GLY A 149 -10.11 -7.30 -2.60
CA GLY A 149 -10.64 -6.01 -2.19
C GLY A 149 -12.06 -5.75 -2.66
N GLY A 150 -12.89 -5.11 -1.83
CA GLY A 150 -14.31 -4.82 -2.10
C GLY A 150 -14.52 -4.03 -3.39
N MET A 151 -13.71 -3.00 -3.64
CA MET A 151 -13.78 -2.17 -4.85
C MET A 151 -13.65 -2.98 -6.16
N ALA A 152 -12.86 -4.06 -6.17
CA ALA A 152 -12.77 -4.93 -7.33
C ALA A 152 -14.10 -5.63 -7.64
N TYR A 153 -14.85 -6.06 -6.61
CA TYR A 153 -16.20 -6.65 -6.79
C TYR A 153 -17.22 -5.63 -7.24
N GLU A 154 -17.18 -4.42 -6.68
CA GLU A 154 -18.05 -3.31 -7.10
C GLU A 154 -17.83 -3.02 -8.59
N ALA A 155 -16.57 -2.95 -9.03
CA ALA A 155 -16.23 -2.71 -10.42
C ALA A 155 -16.64 -3.86 -11.34
N LEU A 156 -16.44 -5.12 -10.94
CA LEU A 156 -16.89 -6.30 -11.70
C LEU A 156 -18.42 -6.32 -11.84
N ASN A 157 -19.14 -6.00 -10.76
CA ASN A 157 -20.60 -5.90 -10.79
C ASN A 157 -21.09 -4.86 -11.80
N ASN A 158 -20.45 -3.68 -11.85
CA ASN A 158 -20.77 -2.66 -12.81
C ASN A 158 -20.34 -3.02 -14.25
N ALA A 159 -19.16 -3.63 -14.40
CA ALA A 159 -18.64 -4.06 -15.70
C ALA A 159 -19.57 -5.06 -16.39
N ALA A 160 -20.31 -5.87 -15.63
CA ALA A 160 -21.27 -6.84 -16.17
C ALA A 160 -22.38 -6.23 -17.06
N GLU A 161 -22.67 -4.95 -16.91
CA GLU A 161 -23.68 -4.24 -17.70
C GLU A 161 -23.15 -3.70 -19.04
N LEU A 162 -21.82 -3.74 -19.25
CA LEU A 162 -21.21 -3.25 -20.49
C LEU A 162 -21.68 -4.03 -21.72
N LYS A 163 -21.86 -3.28 -22.83
CA LYS A 163 -22.12 -3.85 -24.17
C LYS A 163 -20.93 -3.73 -25.11
N THR A 164 -19.85 -3.11 -24.65
CA THR A 164 -18.64 -2.85 -25.41
C THR A 164 -17.44 -3.55 -24.77
N ASN A 165 -16.38 -3.75 -25.55
CA ASN A 165 -15.20 -4.49 -25.11
C ASN A 165 -14.49 -3.83 -23.94
N PHE A 166 -14.26 -4.61 -22.88
CA PHE A 166 -13.36 -4.30 -21.77
C PHE A 166 -12.61 -5.57 -21.37
N ILE A 167 -11.29 -5.53 -21.35
CA ILE A 167 -10.44 -6.68 -21.05
C ILE A 167 -9.93 -6.58 -19.62
N ILE A 168 -10.26 -7.56 -18.78
CA ILE A 168 -9.81 -7.65 -17.38
C ILE A 168 -8.91 -8.88 -17.26
N ILE A 169 -7.63 -8.68 -16.99
CA ILE A 169 -6.66 -9.78 -16.85
C ILE A 169 -6.44 -10.06 -15.37
N ILE A 170 -6.77 -11.26 -14.93
CA ILE A 170 -6.41 -11.77 -13.60
C ILE A 170 -5.03 -12.39 -13.70
N ASN A 171 -4.04 -11.73 -13.12
CA ASN A 171 -2.67 -12.26 -12.95
C ASN A 171 -2.61 -13.09 -11.68
N ASP A 172 -2.80 -14.39 -11.82
CA ASP A 172 -2.88 -15.33 -10.71
C ASP A 172 -1.55 -16.02 -10.45
N ASN A 173 -0.95 -15.74 -9.31
CA ASN A 173 0.30 -16.37 -8.84
C ASN A 173 0.18 -16.95 -7.41
N ASN A 174 -1.04 -17.00 -6.86
CA ASN A 174 -1.36 -17.51 -5.52
C ASN A 174 -0.78 -16.72 -4.35
N MET A 175 -0.35 -15.49 -4.59
CA MET A 175 0.32 -14.67 -3.58
C MET A 175 0.00 -13.19 -3.77
N SER A 176 -0.31 -12.51 -2.65
CA SER A 176 -0.15 -11.07 -2.48
C SER A 176 1.29 -10.75 -2.01
N ILE A 177 1.47 -10.08 -0.88
CA ILE A 177 2.76 -10.06 -0.15
C ILE A 177 3.00 -11.45 0.47
N SER A 178 1.97 -11.99 1.14
CA SER A 178 1.89 -13.37 1.69
C SER A 178 0.99 -14.26 0.82
N ARG A 179 0.70 -15.48 1.27
CA ARG A 179 -0.30 -16.35 0.60
C ARG A 179 -1.67 -15.70 0.72
N ASN A 180 -2.43 -15.74 -0.38
CA ASN A 180 -3.78 -15.22 -0.39
C ASN A 180 -4.70 -16.03 0.53
N VAL A 181 -5.67 -15.35 1.13
CA VAL A 181 -6.64 -15.92 2.07
C VAL A 181 -8.06 -15.83 1.49
N GLY A 182 -8.99 -16.59 2.09
CA GLY A 182 -10.43 -16.49 1.81
C GLY A 182 -10.92 -17.30 0.62
N GLY A 183 -12.24 -17.22 0.39
CA GLY A 183 -12.97 -18.01 -0.59
C GLY A 183 -12.56 -17.76 -2.04
N MET A 184 -12.20 -16.54 -2.40
CA MET A 184 -11.73 -16.20 -3.74
C MET A 184 -10.40 -16.89 -4.07
N SER A 185 -9.46 -16.94 -3.14
CA SER A 185 -8.21 -17.68 -3.31
C SER A 185 -8.46 -19.18 -3.52
N THR A 186 -9.39 -19.76 -2.74
CA THR A 186 -9.81 -21.16 -2.90
C THR A 186 -10.46 -21.38 -4.27
N TYR A 187 -11.31 -20.47 -4.72
CA TYR A 187 -11.96 -20.53 -6.02
C TYR A 187 -10.94 -20.48 -7.17
N LEU A 188 -10.02 -19.51 -7.18
CA LEU A 188 -8.96 -19.41 -8.19
C LEU A 188 -8.05 -20.66 -8.18
N SER A 189 -7.73 -21.20 -7.00
CA SER A 189 -6.96 -22.45 -6.88
C SER A 189 -7.68 -23.66 -7.50
N ALA A 190 -9.01 -23.73 -7.37
CA ALA A 190 -9.81 -24.76 -8.02
C ALA A 190 -9.79 -24.60 -9.56
N LEU A 191 -9.80 -23.36 -10.07
CA LEU A 191 -9.68 -23.09 -11.51
C LEU A 191 -8.35 -23.58 -12.09
N ARG A 192 -7.24 -23.40 -11.37
CA ARG A 192 -5.90 -23.88 -11.80
C ARG A 192 -5.83 -25.39 -11.95
N THR A 193 -6.45 -26.13 -11.04
CA THR A 193 -6.42 -27.61 -11.06
C THR A 193 -7.39 -28.21 -12.07
N ALA A 194 -8.38 -27.45 -12.54
CA ALA A 194 -9.36 -27.89 -13.52
C ALA A 194 -8.82 -27.90 -14.96
N GLU A 195 -7.62 -27.42 -15.23
CA GLU A 195 -7.01 -27.36 -16.57
C GLU A 195 -6.90 -28.76 -17.23
N ALA A 196 -6.57 -29.78 -16.46
CA ALA A 196 -6.56 -31.18 -16.92
C ALA A 196 -7.96 -31.69 -17.36
N TYR A 197 -9.02 -31.06 -16.81
CA TYR A 197 -10.42 -31.46 -17.11
C TYR A 197 -10.99 -30.74 -18.34
N THR A 198 -10.54 -29.51 -18.62
CA THR A 198 -11.03 -28.70 -19.76
C THR A 198 -10.50 -29.21 -21.10
N GLY A 199 -9.25 -29.64 -21.16
CA GLY A 199 -8.69 -30.32 -22.37
C GLY A 199 -9.47 -31.56 -22.77
N MET A 200 -9.93 -32.35 -21.80
CA MET A 200 -10.74 -33.53 -22.01
C MET A 200 -12.18 -33.17 -22.45
N LYS A 201 -12.76 -32.05 -21.91
CA LYS A 201 -14.13 -31.62 -22.22
C LYS A 201 -14.27 -31.04 -23.63
N MET A 202 -13.29 -30.27 -24.13
CA MET A 202 -13.28 -29.77 -25.51
C MET A 202 -13.16 -30.93 -26.53
N GLY A 203 -12.40 -31.96 -26.22
CA GLY A 203 -12.30 -33.17 -27.02
C GLY A 203 -13.62 -33.93 -27.08
N VAL A 204 -14.29 -34.14 -25.95
CA VAL A 204 -15.58 -34.86 -25.84
C VAL A 204 -16.72 -34.05 -26.46
N THR A 205 -16.78 -32.73 -26.28
CA THR A 205 -17.83 -31.88 -26.89
C THR A 205 -17.68 -31.80 -28.41
N LYS A 206 -16.44 -31.73 -28.94
CA LYS A 206 -16.18 -31.82 -30.38
C LYS A 206 -16.49 -33.21 -30.97
N ALA A 207 -16.24 -34.27 -30.21
CA ALA A 207 -16.57 -35.64 -30.62
C ALA A 207 -18.09 -35.89 -30.62
N LEU A 208 -18.82 -35.43 -29.60
CA LEU A 208 -20.27 -35.53 -29.49
C LEU A 208 -21.04 -34.69 -30.53
N LYS A 209 -20.53 -33.51 -30.91
CA LYS A 209 -21.10 -32.69 -32.00
C LYS A 209 -20.93 -33.29 -33.40
N LYS A 210 -20.08 -34.31 -33.57
CA LYS A 210 -19.88 -35.03 -34.85
C LYS A 210 -20.82 -36.20 -35.04
N VAL A 211 -21.68 -36.52 -34.06
CA VAL A 211 -22.68 -37.60 -34.18
C VAL A 211 -24.04 -37.01 -34.57
N PRO A 212 -24.52 -37.21 -35.82
CA PRO A 212 -25.78 -36.65 -36.28
C PRO A 212 -26.96 -37.31 -35.56
N LYS A 213 -27.90 -36.44 -35.05
CA LYS A 213 -29.22 -36.80 -34.46
C LYS A 213 -29.32 -37.27 -33.01
N VAL A 214 -28.23 -37.46 -32.25
CA VAL A 214 -28.35 -37.88 -30.84
C VAL A 214 -27.71 -36.86 -29.89
N GLY A 215 -26.85 -35.96 -30.39
CA GLY A 215 -25.99 -35.11 -29.57
C GLY A 215 -26.71 -33.95 -28.86
N THR A 216 -27.70 -33.32 -29.47
CA THR A 216 -28.35 -32.14 -28.91
C THR A 216 -29.32 -32.45 -27.77
N ALA A 217 -30.13 -33.52 -27.92
CA ALA A 217 -31.07 -33.95 -26.88
C ALA A 217 -30.37 -34.50 -25.63
N LEU A 218 -29.23 -35.20 -25.81
CA LEU A 218 -28.43 -35.72 -24.69
C LEU A 218 -27.71 -34.57 -23.93
N VAL A 219 -27.22 -33.58 -24.65
CA VAL A 219 -26.58 -32.38 -24.06
C VAL A 219 -27.59 -31.56 -23.26
N ASP A 220 -28.81 -31.37 -23.77
CA ASP A 220 -29.87 -30.63 -23.08
C ASP A 220 -30.46 -31.41 -21.88
N THR A 221 -30.54 -32.74 -21.96
CA THR A 221 -30.95 -33.59 -20.83
C THR A 221 -29.87 -33.65 -19.75
N MET A 222 -28.60 -33.68 -20.11
CA MET A 222 -27.47 -33.58 -19.16
C MET A 222 -27.39 -32.21 -18.51
N ARG A 223 -27.81 -31.13 -19.18
CA ARG A 223 -27.94 -29.79 -18.60
C ARG A 223 -29.02 -29.70 -17.53
N LYS A 224 -30.16 -30.38 -17.76
CA LYS A 224 -31.34 -30.29 -16.85
C LYS A 224 -31.24 -31.16 -15.60
N THR A 225 -30.50 -32.28 -15.62
CA THR A 225 -30.51 -33.27 -14.53
C THR A 225 -29.33 -33.20 -13.56
N LYS A 226 -28.37 -32.31 -13.76
CA LYS A 226 -27.16 -32.17 -12.94
C LYS A 226 -26.98 -30.80 -12.27
N SER A 227 -28.09 -30.09 -11.99
CA SER A 227 -28.02 -28.69 -11.60
C SER A 227 -27.56 -28.40 -10.17
N SER A 228 -27.52 -29.35 -9.25
CA SER A 228 -27.27 -29.01 -7.85
C SER A 228 -25.89 -29.36 -7.29
N VAL A 229 -25.18 -30.33 -7.85
CA VAL A 229 -23.87 -30.76 -7.31
C VAL A 229 -22.70 -30.46 -8.25
N LYS A 230 -22.95 -30.30 -9.57
CA LYS A 230 -21.93 -29.96 -10.56
C LYS A 230 -21.68 -28.45 -10.75
N GLN A 231 -22.52 -27.59 -10.21
CA GLN A 231 -22.37 -26.12 -10.32
C GLN A 231 -21.10 -25.60 -9.62
N LEU A 232 -20.57 -26.34 -8.65
CA LEU A 232 -19.35 -25.98 -7.91
C LEU A 232 -18.03 -26.28 -8.66
N PHE A 233 -18.05 -26.94 -9.83
CA PHE A 233 -16.85 -27.47 -10.47
C PHE A 233 -16.63 -27.07 -11.94
N ILE A 234 -17.38 -26.08 -12.47
CA ILE A 234 -17.12 -25.58 -13.83
C ILE A 234 -16.21 -24.34 -13.71
N PRO A 235 -15.00 -24.34 -14.29
CA PRO A 235 -14.13 -23.18 -14.30
C PRO A 235 -14.82 -21.93 -14.86
N GLY A 236 -14.65 -20.78 -14.21
CA GLY A 236 -15.16 -19.50 -14.69
C GLY A 236 -16.61 -19.17 -14.35
N MET A 237 -17.38 -20.11 -13.78
CA MET A 237 -18.83 -19.91 -13.53
C MET A 237 -19.17 -18.65 -12.72
N LEU A 238 -18.33 -18.23 -11.75
CA LEU A 238 -18.60 -17.03 -11.00
C LEU A 238 -18.68 -15.80 -11.92
N PHE A 239 -17.67 -15.61 -12.76
CA PHE A 239 -17.60 -14.48 -13.69
C PHE A 239 -18.68 -14.57 -14.77
N GLU A 240 -18.93 -15.79 -15.32
CA GLU A 240 -19.98 -16.02 -16.31
C GLU A 240 -21.38 -15.79 -15.73
N ASN A 241 -21.64 -16.18 -14.48
CA ASN A 241 -22.90 -15.93 -13.80
C ASN A 241 -23.10 -14.43 -13.47
N MET A 242 -22.02 -13.67 -13.35
CA MET A 242 -22.08 -12.21 -13.24
C MET A 242 -22.30 -11.51 -14.59
N GLY A 243 -22.23 -12.22 -15.71
CA GLY A 243 -22.39 -11.64 -17.06
C GLY A 243 -21.08 -11.29 -17.78
N LEU A 244 -19.93 -11.69 -17.25
CA LEU A 244 -18.64 -11.50 -17.91
C LEU A 244 -18.23 -12.76 -18.70
N THR A 245 -17.66 -12.57 -19.88
CA THR A 245 -17.05 -13.69 -20.61
C THR A 245 -15.76 -14.13 -19.91
N TYR A 246 -15.61 -15.43 -19.63
CA TYR A 246 -14.39 -15.95 -19.03
C TYR A 246 -13.54 -16.73 -20.04
N LEU A 247 -12.25 -16.34 -20.15
CA LEU A 247 -11.25 -16.99 -20.99
C LEU A 247 -10.06 -17.47 -20.14
N GLY A 248 -9.66 -18.72 -20.31
CA GLY A 248 -8.52 -19.29 -19.59
C GLY A 248 -8.92 -20.48 -18.68
N PRO A 249 -8.07 -20.87 -17.71
CA PRO A 249 -6.75 -20.27 -17.47
C PRO A 249 -5.74 -20.55 -18.58
N VAL A 250 -4.73 -19.65 -18.73
CA VAL A 250 -3.62 -19.81 -19.67
C VAL A 250 -2.28 -19.70 -18.94
N ASP A 251 -1.27 -20.45 -19.39
CA ASP A 251 0.09 -20.31 -18.87
C ASP A 251 0.66 -18.93 -19.22
N GLY A 252 0.87 -18.10 -18.22
CA GLY A 252 1.40 -16.74 -18.31
C GLY A 252 2.88 -16.67 -18.70
N HIS A 253 3.50 -17.83 -18.96
CA HIS A 253 4.86 -17.94 -19.49
C HIS A 253 4.88 -18.49 -20.93
N ASN A 254 3.72 -18.77 -21.50
CA ASN A 254 3.59 -19.15 -22.91
C ASN A 254 3.05 -17.95 -23.73
N MET A 255 3.97 -17.13 -24.24
CA MET A 255 3.65 -15.90 -24.97
C MET A 255 2.76 -16.14 -26.18
N ARG A 256 2.97 -17.21 -26.94
CA ARG A 256 2.16 -17.52 -28.13
C ARG A 256 0.70 -17.82 -27.77
N GLN A 257 0.47 -18.57 -26.70
CA GLN A 257 -0.89 -18.85 -26.23
C GLN A 257 -1.57 -17.60 -25.68
N MET A 258 -0.85 -16.77 -24.90
CA MET A 258 -1.37 -15.50 -24.40
C MET A 258 -1.75 -14.54 -25.52
N MET A 259 -0.86 -14.31 -26.49
CA MET A 259 -1.15 -13.41 -27.63
C MET A 259 -2.37 -13.87 -28.42
N LYS A 260 -2.54 -15.18 -28.62
CA LYS A 260 -3.73 -15.72 -29.27
C LYS A 260 -4.99 -15.41 -28.46
N LEU A 261 -4.93 -15.65 -27.15
CA LEU A 261 -6.06 -15.43 -26.24
C LEU A 261 -6.42 -13.94 -26.11
N PHE A 262 -5.41 -13.05 -26.05
CA PHE A 262 -5.64 -11.60 -26.02
C PHE A 262 -6.26 -11.07 -27.33
N ASN A 263 -5.84 -11.59 -28.47
CA ASN A 263 -6.49 -11.29 -29.74
C ASN A 263 -7.93 -11.82 -29.83
N GLU A 264 -8.26 -12.94 -29.19
CA GLU A 264 -9.63 -13.42 -29.05
C GLU A 264 -10.42 -12.48 -28.09
N ALA A 265 -9.84 -12.08 -26.97
CA ALA A 265 -10.45 -11.16 -26.02
C ALA A 265 -10.78 -9.79 -26.63
N LYS A 266 -9.93 -9.26 -27.51
CA LYS A 266 -10.17 -8.00 -28.25
C LYS A 266 -11.44 -8.03 -29.13
N ARG A 267 -11.90 -9.23 -29.54
CA ARG A 267 -13.06 -9.44 -30.41
C ARG A 267 -14.36 -9.71 -29.65
N VAL A 268 -14.29 -9.86 -28.34
CA VAL A 268 -15.48 -10.09 -27.51
C VAL A 268 -16.29 -8.80 -27.41
N GLU A 269 -17.57 -8.89 -27.74
CA GLU A 269 -18.52 -7.81 -27.50
C GLU A 269 -18.97 -7.90 -26.04
N GLY A 270 -18.51 -6.96 -25.20
CA GLY A 270 -18.75 -6.93 -23.77
C GLY A 270 -17.49 -7.13 -22.91
N PRO A 271 -17.66 -7.22 -21.57
CA PRO A 271 -16.55 -7.40 -20.65
C PRO A 271 -16.03 -8.84 -20.70
N VAL A 272 -14.71 -8.97 -20.70
CA VAL A 272 -14.05 -10.28 -20.75
C VAL A 272 -12.97 -10.37 -19.67
N VAL A 273 -13.03 -11.45 -18.88
CA VAL A 273 -12.02 -11.81 -17.89
C VAL A 273 -11.06 -12.83 -18.52
N VAL A 274 -9.79 -12.50 -18.55
CA VAL A 274 -8.72 -13.40 -19.01
C VAL A 274 -7.90 -13.85 -17.81
N HIS A 275 -7.93 -15.13 -17.49
CA HIS A 275 -7.21 -15.69 -16.35
C HIS A 275 -5.84 -16.21 -16.78
N VAL A 276 -4.77 -15.60 -16.24
CA VAL A 276 -3.38 -15.87 -16.59
C VAL A 276 -2.63 -16.37 -15.36
N LEU A 277 -2.01 -17.54 -15.45
CA LEU A 277 -1.24 -18.19 -14.38
C LEU A 277 0.22 -17.79 -14.49
N THR A 278 0.77 -17.11 -13.48
CA THR A 278 2.18 -16.70 -13.44
C THR A 278 2.91 -17.23 -12.20
N LYS A 279 4.23 -17.07 -12.19
CA LYS A 279 5.07 -17.48 -11.06
C LYS A 279 5.99 -16.34 -10.63
N LYS A 280 5.78 -15.83 -9.42
CA LYS A 280 6.64 -14.80 -8.82
C LYS A 280 8.11 -15.26 -8.75
N GLY A 281 9.03 -14.33 -9.02
CA GLY A 281 10.47 -14.59 -8.93
C GLY A 281 11.05 -15.45 -10.05
N ARG A 282 10.28 -15.78 -11.10
CA ARG A 282 10.70 -16.65 -12.21
C ARG A 282 12.05 -16.23 -12.81
N GLY A 283 12.95 -17.20 -12.96
CA GLY A 283 14.28 -16.99 -13.55
C GLY A 283 15.34 -16.45 -12.59
N TYR A 284 14.99 -16.26 -11.30
CA TYR A 284 15.94 -15.96 -10.24
C TYR A 284 15.59 -16.77 -8.99
N GLU A 285 16.42 -17.78 -8.71
CA GLU A 285 16.14 -18.77 -7.67
C GLU A 285 15.87 -18.14 -6.28
N PRO A 286 16.70 -17.19 -5.76
CA PRO A 286 16.43 -16.57 -4.47
C PRO A 286 15.04 -15.90 -4.37
N ALA A 287 14.56 -15.27 -5.46
CA ALA A 287 13.25 -14.64 -5.50
C ALA A 287 12.11 -15.64 -5.71
N SER A 288 12.38 -16.78 -6.34
CA SER A 288 11.41 -17.86 -6.50
C SER A 288 11.20 -18.63 -5.20
N ALA A 289 12.26 -18.83 -4.42
CA ALA A 289 12.21 -19.50 -3.12
C ALA A 289 11.60 -18.62 -2.02
N HIS A 290 11.83 -17.31 -2.07
CA HIS A 290 11.37 -16.33 -1.08
C HIS A 290 10.73 -15.10 -1.73
N PRO A 291 9.59 -15.25 -2.43
CA PRO A 291 8.95 -14.15 -3.17
C PRO A 291 8.45 -13.01 -2.28
N ASP A 292 8.13 -13.28 -1.01
CA ASP A 292 7.80 -12.33 0.04
C ASP A 292 8.95 -11.33 0.29
N ARG A 293 10.17 -11.83 0.46
CA ARG A 293 11.38 -11.01 0.69
C ARG A 293 11.72 -10.12 -0.50
N PHE A 294 11.40 -10.55 -1.72
CA PHE A 294 11.64 -9.82 -2.96
C PHE A 294 10.39 -9.11 -3.50
N HIS A 295 9.31 -9.07 -2.70
CA HIS A 295 8.15 -8.24 -3.03
C HIS A 295 8.52 -6.75 -3.02
N GLY A 296 9.25 -6.29 -1.98
CA GLY A 296 9.86 -4.97 -1.90
C GLY A 296 11.20 -5.06 -1.19
N THR A 297 12.32 -5.15 -1.94
CA THR A 297 13.65 -5.36 -1.38
C THR A 297 14.50 -4.10 -1.43
N GLY A 298 15.40 -3.94 -0.46
CA GLY A 298 16.54 -3.03 -0.57
C GLY A 298 17.62 -3.58 -1.53
N PRO A 299 18.73 -2.85 -1.73
CA PRO A 299 19.88 -3.34 -2.46
C PRO A 299 20.40 -4.68 -1.91
N PHE A 300 20.75 -5.60 -2.80
CA PHE A 300 21.12 -6.97 -2.41
C PHE A 300 22.25 -7.54 -3.28
N ASP A 301 22.94 -8.56 -2.76
CA ASP A 301 23.94 -9.34 -3.50
C ASP A 301 23.23 -10.36 -4.42
N ILE A 302 23.52 -10.29 -5.72
CA ILE A 302 22.82 -11.11 -6.73
C ILE A 302 23.06 -12.61 -6.53
N LYS A 303 24.28 -13.02 -6.09
CA LYS A 303 24.62 -14.44 -5.96
C LYS A 303 23.91 -15.10 -4.80
N THR A 304 23.75 -14.38 -3.70
CA THR A 304 23.21 -14.91 -2.44
C THR A 304 21.76 -14.50 -2.16
N GLY A 305 21.25 -13.46 -2.84
CA GLY A 305 19.95 -12.84 -2.57
C GLY A 305 19.89 -12.09 -1.22
N ARG A 306 21.01 -11.91 -0.54
CA ARG A 306 21.05 -11.25 0.78
C ARG A 306 21.06 -9.73 0.63
N VAL A 307 20.22 -9.05 1.39
CA VAL A 307 20.20 -7.57 1.47
C VAL A 307 21.53 -7.08 2.02
N LEU A 308 22.10 -6.04 1.41
CA LEU A 308 23.42 -5.50 1.75
C LEU A 308 23.41 -4.75 3.08
N GLN A 309 22.32 -4.03 3.39
CA GLN A 309 22.19 -3.32 4.66
C GLN A 309 21.66 -4.26 5.74
N LYS A 310 22.45 -4.49 6.79
CA LYS A 310 21.99 -5.20 7.99
C LYS A 310 21.33 -4.18 8.93
N LYS A 311 20.15 -4.53 9.47
CA LYS A 311 19.59 -3.80 10.61
C LYS A 311 20.51 -3.96 11.82
N THR A 312 21.01 -2.85 12.35
CA THR A 312 21.82 -2.84 13.58
C THR A 312 20.98 -2.57 14.82
N VAL A 313 19.82 -1.93 14.64
CA VAL A 313 18.87 -1.55 15.69
C VAL A 313 17.50 -2.11 15.30
N PRO A 314 16.69 -2.60 16.26
CA PRO A 314 15.32 -3.01 16.00
C PRO A 314 14.51 -1.85 15.37
N GLY A 315 13.64 -2.18 14.43
CA GLY A 315 12.68 -1.22 13.89
C GLY A 315 11.48 -1.03 14.82
N TYR A 316 10.70 0.02 14.62
CA TYR A 316 9.44 0.22 15.35
C TYR A 316 8.48 -0.98 15.18
N THR A 317 8.40 -1.56 13.99
CA THR A 317 7.62 -2.78 13.73
C THR A 317 8.12 -3.98 14.57
N ASP A 318 9.45 -4.11 14.80
CA ASP A 318 10.01 -5.18 15.63
C ASP A 318 9.66 -4.97 17.11
N VAL A 319 9.67 -3.71 17.57
CA VAL A 319 9.27 -3.31 18.93
C VAL A 319 7.77 -3.60 19.16
N PHE A 320 6.93 -3.13 18.23
CA PHE A 320 5.49 -3.40 18.22
C PHE A 320 5.20 -4.90 18.31
N SER A 321 5.85 -5.70 17.46
CA SER A 321 5.68 -7.16 17.42
C SER A 321 5.92 -7.81 18.77
N LYS A 322 7.05 -7.50 19.42
CA LYS A 322 7.42 -8.03 20.73
C LYS A 322 6.45 -7.60 21.83
N ALA A 323 6.12 -6.31 21.86
CA ALA A 323 5.19 -5.76 22.84
C ALA A 323 3.80 -6.40 22.73
N LEU A 324 3.28 -6.54 21.48
CA LEU A 324 1.96 -7.12 21.25
C LEU A 324 1.90 -8.60 21.66
N VAL A 325 2.94 -9.39 21.39
CA VAL A 325 3.04 -10.79 21.83
C VAL A 325 3.02 -10.86 23.36
N SER A 326 3.83 -10.03 24.04
CA SER A 326 3.87 -9.98 25.51
C SER A 326 2.52 -9.58 26.12
N LEU A 327 1.81 -8.62 25.52
CA LEU A 327 0.47 -8.23 25.94
C LEU A 327 -0.56 -9.33 25.67
N GLY A 328 -0.44 -10.04 24.53
CA GLY A 328 -1.29 -11.17 24.17
C GLY A 328 -1.15 -12.38 25.10
N GLU A 329 0.00 -12.59 25.73
CA GLU A 329 0.19 -13.59 26.77
C GLU A 329 -0.60 -13.25 28.05
N LYS A 330 -0.64 -11.97 28.40
CA LYS A 330 -1.30 -11.46 29.62
C LYS A 330 -2.81 -11.25 29.44
N ASN A 331 -3.25 -10.86 28.23
CA ASN A 331 -4.65 -10.57 27.93
C ASN A 331 -5.19 -11.53 26.85
N LYS A 332 -6.01 -12.48 27.25
CA LYS A 332 -6.63 -13.48 26.35
C LYS A 332 -7.69 -12.87 25.41
N LYS A 333 -8.20 -11.68 25.71
CA LYS A 333 -9.16 -10.96 24.87
C LYS A 333 -8.49 -10.21 23.72
N LEU A 334 -7.16 -10.01 23.79
CA LEU A 334 -6.41 -9.30 22.75
C LEU A 334 -6.37 -10.11 21.47
N THR A 335 -6.80 -9.49 20.36
CA THR A 335 -6.77 -10.05 19.01
C THR A 335 -6.00 -9.14 18.08
N ALA A 336 -5.48 -9.66 16.98
CA ALA A 336 -4.74 -8.89 15.99
C ALA A 336 -5.29 -9.13 14.59
N ILE A 337 -5.45 -8.03 13.83
CA ILE A 337 -6.02 -8.01 12.49
C ILE A 337 -5.04 -7.29 11.56
N THR A 338 -4.85 -7.81 10.35
CA THR A 338 -4.12 -7.12 9.28
C THR A 338 -4.78 -7.37 7.93
N ALA A 339 -4.45 -6.53 6.96
CA ALA A 339 -4.94 -6.62 5.59
C ALA A 339 -3.80 -7.05 4.65
N ALA A 340 -3.53 -8.38 4.57
CA ALA A 340 -2.49 -9.02 3.75
C ALA A 340 -1.04 -8.59 4.06
N MET A 341 -0.77 -8.05 5.24
CA MET A 341 0.54 -7.49 5.62
C MET A 341 1.11 -8.05 6.93
N PRO A 342 1.02 -9.35 7.24
CA PRO A 342 1.45 -9.88 8.55
C PRO A 342 2.95 -9.65 8.82
N ASP A 343 3.82 -9.82 7.82
CA ASP A 343 5.26 -9.54 7.93
C ASP A 343 5.53 -8.05 8.09
N GLY A 344 4.90 -7.25 7.23
CA GLY A 344 5.12 -5.81 7.18
C GLY A 344 4.68 -5.07 8.43
N THR A 345 3.64 -5.56 9.12
CA THR A 345 3.12 -5.01 10.37
C THR A 345 3.64 -5.72 11.63
N GLY A 346 4.54 -6.74 11.48
CA GLY A 346 5.15 -7.45 12.60
C GLY A 346 4.22 -8.45 13.31
N LEU A 347 3.16 -8.91 12.66
CA LEU A 347 2.16 -9.81 13.27
C LEU A 347 2.47 -11.31 13.10
N VAL A 348 3.55 -11.69 12.40
CA VAL A 348 3.90 -13.10 12.15
C VAL A 348 4.09 -13.87 13.44
N GLU A 349 4.79 -13.31 14.44
CA GLU A 349 5.02 -14.00 15.69
C GLU A 349 3.73 -14.13 16.52
N PHE A 350 2.89 -13.08 16.52
CA PHE A 350 1.55 -13.13 17.14
C PHE A 350 0.68 -14.22 16.50
N SER A 351 0.69 -14.34 15.17
CA SER A 351 -0.09 -15.36 14.44
C SER A 351 0.36 -16.78 14.77
N ARG A 352 1.67 -17.00 14.96
CA ARG A 352 2.20 -18.31 15.38
C ARG A 352 1.85 -18.66 16.81
N ARG A 353 1.93 -17.68 17.70
CA ARG A 353 1.69 -17.85 19.13
C ARG A 353 0.19 -17.97 19.47
N PHE A 354 -0.66 -17.24 18.75
CA PHE A 354 -2.09 -17.11 19.01
C PHE A 354 -2.92 -17.26 17.72
N PRO A 355 -2.88 -18.40 17.03
CA PRO A 355 -3.52 -18.58 15.72
C PRO A 355 -5.04 -18.30 15.74
N ASP A 356 -5.74 -18.63 16.84
CA ASP A 356 -7.18 -18.39 16.99
C ASP A 356 -7.56 -16.92 17.30
N ARG A 357 -6.57 -16.06 17.48
CA ARG A 357 -6.73 -14.62 17.79
C ARG A 357 -6.09 -13.73 16.75
N PHE A 358 -5.62 -14.30 15.66
CA PHE A 358 -5.04 -13.59 14.55
C PHE A 358 -5.92 -13.72 13.30
N PHE A 359 -6.13 -12.59 12.61
CA PHE A 359 -6.97 -12.52 11.42
C PHE A 359 -6.23 -11.74 10.31
N ASP A 360 -5.91 -12.42 9.22
CA ASP A 360 -5.54 -11.79 7.96
C ASP A 360 -6.77 -11.79 7.07
N VAL A 361 -7.28 -10.61 6.75
CA VAL A 361 -8.54 -10.45 6.00
C VAL A 361 -8.32 -10.33 4.48
N GLY A 362 -7.09 -10.45 4.00
CA GLY A 362 -6.73 -10.11 2.62
C GLY A 362 -6.57 -8.61 2.44
N ILE A 363 -6.49 -8.14 1.19
CA ILE A 363 -6.38 -6.70 0.91
C ILE A 363 -7.79 -6.09 1.01
N ALA A 364 -8.26 -5.88 2.24
CA ALA A 364 -9.63 -5.44 2.56
C ALA A 364 -9.63 -4.64 3.87
N GLU A 365 -9.07 -3.43 3.83
CA GLU A 365 -8.88 -2.56 4.98
C GLU A 365 -10.22 -2.14 5.60
N GLU A 366 -11.22 -1.85 4.77
CA GLU A 366 -12.58 -1.50 5.20
C GLU A 366 -13.21 -2.65 6.02
N HIS A 367 -13.08 -3.88 5.50
CA HIS A 367 -13.54 -5.07 6.20
C HIS A 367 -12.79 -5.28 7.51
N ALA A 368 -11.46 -5.05 7.53
CA ALA A 368 -10.66 -5.17 8.76
C ALA A 368 -11.22 -4.32 9.90
N VAL A 369 -11.62 -3.09 9.61
CA VAL A 369 -12.14 -2.13 10.62
C VAL A 369 -13.55 -2.51 11.07
N SER A 370 -14.48 -2.78 10.16
CA SER A 370 -15.84 -3.22 10.53
C SER A 370 -15.82 -4.57 11.28
N PHE A 371 -14.92 -5.48 10.89
CA PHE A 371 -14.70 -6.74 11.60
C PHE A 371 -14.16 -6.52 13.03
N ALA A 372 -13.21 -5.56 13.18
CA ALA A 372 -12.72 -5.16 14.50
C ALA A 372 -13.84 -4.60 15.38
N ALA A 373 -14.73 -3.77 14.83
CA ALA A 373 -15.90 -3.26 15.54
C ALA A 373 -16.78 -4.41 16.08
N GLY A 374 -17.04 -5.42 15.23
CA GLY A 374 -17.78 -6.62 15.64
C GLY A 374 -17.08 -7.39 16.76
N LEU A 375 -15.75 -7.55 16.72
CA LEU A 375 -14.98 -8.20 17.79
C LEU A 375 -15.03 -7.42 19.11
N ALA A 376 -14.96 -6.08 19.04
CA ALA A 376 -15.05 -5.21 20.20
C ALA A 376 -16.44 -5.31 20.86
N LEU A 377 -17.51 -5.29 20.07
CA LEU A 377 -18.89 -5.52 20.55
C LEU A 377 -19.05 -6.92 21.15
N GLY A 378 -18.32 -7.91 20.65
CA GLY A 378 -18.24 -9.26 21.22
C GLY A 378 -17.40 -9.36 22.50
N GLY A 379 -16.85 -8.26 23.02
CA GLY A 379 -16.09 -8.18 24.27
C GLY A 379 -14.61 -8.54 24.14
N LEU A 380 -14.05 -8.51 22.93
CA LEU A 380 -12.63 -8.66 22.66
C LEU A 380 -11.95 -7.29 22.54
N VAL A 381 -10.61 -7.29 22.48
CA VAL A 381 -9.78 -6.08 22.32
C VAL A 381 -9.01 -6.22 21.00
N PRO A 382 -9.57 -5.76 19.88
CA PRO A 382 -8.94 -5.89 18.58
C PRO A 382 -7.86 -4.83 18.37
N VAL A 383 -6.70 -5.26 17.84
CA VAL A 383 -5.62 -4.42 17.33
C VAL A 383 -5.60 -4.54 15.81
N VAL A 384 -5.91 -3.46 15.12
CA VAL A 384 -5.88 -3.34 13.67
C VAL A 384 -4.53 -2.76 13.26
N ALA A 385 -3.64 -3.60 12.69
CA ALA A 385 -2.31 -3.18 12.26
C ALA A 385 -2.25 -3.04 10.74
N ILE A 386 -2.23 -1.81 10.26
CA ILE A 386 -2.28 -1.42 8.84
C ILE A 386 -1.32 -0.24 8.62
N TYR A 387 -0.75 -0.12 7.40
CA TYR A 387 0.07 1.02 7.04
C TYR A 387 -0.76 2.30 6.96
N SER A 388 -0.18 3.42 7.38
CA SER A 388 -0.83 4.73 7.40
C SER A 388 -1.51 5.08 6.08
N SER A 389 -0.80 4.94 4.95
CA SER A 389 -1.35 5.24 3.62
C SER A 389 -2.47 4.28 3.18
N PHE A 390 -2.50 3.03 3.65
CA PHE A 390 -3.54 2.06 3.30
C PHE A 390 -4.76 2.16 4.22
N LEU A 391 -4.58 2.60 5.46
CA LEU A 391 -5.68 2.83 6.40
C LEU A 391 -6.64 3.94 5.92
N GLN A 392 -6.19 4.79 4.98
CA GLN A 392 -7.03 5.79 4.31
C GLN A 392 -8.31 5.19 3.69
N ARG A 393 -8.27 3.92 3.24
CA ARG A 393 -9.45 3.25 2.68
C ARG A 393 -10.57 3.05 3.68
N ALA A 394 -10.24 2.93 4.94
CA ALA A 394 -11.20 2.61 6.00
C ALA A 394 -11.63 3.84 6.82
N VAL A 395 -11.45 5.05 6.31
CA VAL A 395 -11.81 6.29 7.02
C VAL A 395 -13.28 6.31 7.42
N ASP A 396 -14.19 5.92 6.53
CA ASP A 396 -15.62 5.82 6.86
C ASP A 396 -15.89 4.81 7.97
N GLN A 397 -15.31 3.60 7.87
CA GLN A 397 -15.51 2.54 8.86
C GLN A 397 -14.92 2.91 10.23
N ILE A 398 -13.77 3.62 10.26
CA ILE A 398 -13.22 4.13 11.52
C ILE A 398 -14.18 5.13 12.15
N LEU A 399 -14.69 6.09 11.35
CA LEU A 399 -15.60 7.12 11.83
C LEU A 399 -16.93 6.54 12.28
N HIS A 400 -17.60 5.78 11.40
CA HIS A 400 -18.96 5.30 11.58
C HIS A 400 -19.04 4.06 12.47
N ASP A 401 -18.26 3.00 12.15
CA ASP A 401 -18.40 1.71 12.82
C ASP A 401 -17.70 1.68 14.20
N VAL A 402 -16.65 2.50 14.37
CA VAL A 402 -15.83 2.49 15.59
C VAL A 402 -16.02 3.75 16.43
N CYS A 403 -15.75 4.94 15.89
CA CYS A 403 -15.71 6.19 16.68
C CYS A 403 -17.11 6.63 17.14
N MET A 404 -18.11 6.54 16.27
CA MET A 404 -19.49 6.90 16.61
C MET A 404 -20.02 6.02 17.77
N GLN A 405 -19.66 4.76 17.77
CA GLN A 405 -20.04 3.78 18.79
C GLN A 405 -19.11 3.75 20.01
N LYS A 406 -18.03 4.54 20.02
CA LYS A 406 -17.00 4.59 21.09
C LYS A 406 -16.38 3.22 21.39
N LEU A 407 -16.19 2.39 20.40
CA LEU A 407 -15.69 1.03 20.58
C LEU A 407 -14.20 0.99 20.91
N HIS A 408 -13.81 0.11 21.82
CA HIS A 408 -12.41 -0.13 22.14
C HIS A 408 -11.73 -0.91 21.00
N VAL A 409 -11.28 -0.19 19.99
CA VAL A 409 -10.46 -0.68 18.88
C VAL A 409 -9.13 0.06 18.89
N ILE A 410 -8.03 -0.68 18.84
CA ILE A 410 -6.67 -0.14 18.81
C ILE A 410 -6.17 -0.14 17.36
N PHE A 411 -5.84 1.02 16.82
CA PHE A 411 -5.24 1.16 15.50
C PHE A 411 -3.72 1.29 15.65
N ALA A 412 -2.97 0.26 15.24
CA ALA A 412 -1.52 0.29 15.14
C ALA A 412 -1.15 0.77 13.72
N VAL A 413 -0.94 2.08 13.58
CA VAL A 413 -0.72 2.77 12.31
C VAL A 413 0.77 2.77 11.98
N ASP A 414 1.21 1.76 11.25
CA ASP A 414 2.61 1.61 10.84
C ASP A 414 2.93 2.46 9.60
N ARG A 415 4.18 2.83 9.38
CA ARG A 415 4.67 3.69 8.29
C ARG A 415 4.04 5.08 8.28
N ALA A 416 3.78 5.65 9.44
CA ALA A 416 3.34 7.02 9.55
C ALA A 416 4.48 8.01 9.22
N GLY A 417 4.15 9.13 8.59
CA GLY A 417 5.11 10.11 8.09
C GLY A 417 5.73 9.72 6.75
N LEU A 418 6.91 10.23 6.45
CA LEU A 418 7.61 9.96 5.20
C LEU A 418 8.21 8.56 5.21
N VAL A 419 7.93 7.78 4.14
CA VAL A 419 8.46 6.42 3.96
C VAL A 419 9.52 6.33 2.86
N GLY A 420 9.65 7.35 2.05
CA GLY A 420 10.73 7.57 1.10
C GLY A 420 10.55 6.94 -0.27
N ALA A 421 11.13 5.76 -0.51
CA ALA A 421 11.37 5.20 -1.83
C ALA A 421 10.11 4.89 -2.69
N ASP A 422 8.95 4.69 -2.09
CA ASP A 422 7.70 4.41 -2.81
C ASP A 422 6.87 5.67 -3.13
N GLY A 423 7.31 6.83 -2.65
CA GLY A 423 6.83 8.15 -3.07
C GLY A 423 5.40 8.47 -2.68
N GLU A 424 4.79 9.30 -3.49
CA GLU A 424 3.49 9.96 -3.27
C GLU A 424 2.37 9.03 -2.83
N THR A 425 2.36 7.81 -3.36
CA THR A 425 1.30 6.81 -3.10
C THR A 425 1.44 6.11 -1.76
N HIS A 426 2.61 6.21 -1.12
CA HIS A 426 2.92 5.46 0.11
C HIS A 426 3.32 6.35 1.29
N GLN A 427 3.52 7.66 1.10
CA GLN A 427 3.81 8.57 2.22
C GLN A 427 2.64 8.57 3.21
N GLY A 428 2.92 8.34 4.48
CA GLY A 428 1.95 8.29 5.58
C GLY A 428 1.74 9.66 6.23
N CYS A 429 1.50 10.70 5.42
CA CYS A 429 1.46 12.09 5.88
C CYS A 429 0.04 12.63 6.05
N PHE A 430 -0.98 11.78 6.11
CA PHE A 430 -2.38 12.21 6.19
C PHE A 430 -3.12 11.66 7.43
N ASP A 431 -2.50 10.73 8.14
CA ASP A 431 -3.13 9.99 9.24
C ASP A 431 -3.52 10.87 10.42
N LEU A 432 -2.67 11.83 10.82
CA LEU A 432 -3.04 12.76 11.87
C LEU A 432 -4.28 13.57 11.50
N SER A 433 -4.36 14.03 10.26
CA SER A 433 -5.50 14.84 9.79
C SER A 433 -6.81 14.05 9.83
N TYR A 434 -6.88 12.88 9.17
CA TYR A 434 -8.15 12.15 9.10
C TYR A 434 -8.52 11.47 10.43
N LEU A 435 -7.56 11.09 11.28
CA LEU A 435 -7.89 10.55 12.60
C LEU A 435 -8.30 11.65 13.58
N SER A 436 -7.67 12.82 13.53
CA SER A 436 -7.98 13.91 14.45
C SER A 436 -9.35 14.54 14.20
N MET A 437 -9.87 14.51 12.96
CA MET A 437 -11.23 15.03 12.69
C MET A 437 -12.34 14.18 13.31
N MET A 438 -12.07 12.91 13.69
CA MET A 438 -13.10 11.96 14.15
C MET A 438 -13.44 12.19 15.62
N PRO A 439 -14.70 12.44 16.01
CA PRO A 439 -15.09 12.48 17.43
C PRO A 439 -14.75 11.17 18.15
N ASN A 440 -14.42 11.27 19.43
CA ASN A 440 -14.05 10.16 20.33
C ASN A 440 -12.72 9.45 20.01
N MET A 441 -12.08 9.68 18.86
CA MET A 441 -10.77 9.11 18.55
C MET A 441 -9.69 9.71 19.44
N THR A 442 -8.83 8.87 19.98
CA THR A 442 -7.58 9.26 20.68
C THR A 442 -6.39 8.95 19.77
N VAL A 443 -5.45 9.87 19.60
CA VAL A 443 -4.29 9.72 18.70
C VAL A 443 -2.99 9.96 19.43
N LEU A 444 -2.10 8.97 19.41
CA LEU A 444 -0.78 9.00 20.05
C LEU A 444 0.36 8.83 19.04
N ALA A 445 1.51 9.42 19.36
CA ALA A 445 2.74 9.30 18.58
C ALA A 445 3.95 9.16 19.51
N PRO A 446 4.60 7.97 19.59
CA PRO A 446 5.70 7.72 20.51
C PRO A 446 7.00 8.39 20.06
N LYS A 447 7.77 8.93 21.02
CA LYS A 447 9.09 9.53 20.80
C LYS A 447 10.19 8.51 20.53
N ASN A 448 10.06 7.29 21.08
CA ASN A 448 11.07 6.24 20.99
C ASN A 448 10.45 4.84 21.12
N ASP A 449 11.31 3.81 21.08
CA ASP A 449 10.93 2.41 21.20
C ASP A 449 10.22 2.08 22.53
N ARG A 450 10.72 2.58 23.64
CA ARG A 450 10.15 2.35 24.96
C ARG A 450 8.75 2.95 25.10
N GLU A 451 8.59 4.19 24.65
CA GLU A 451 7.28 4.86 24.73
C GLU A 451 6.24 4.16 23.83
N LEU A 452 6.66 3.54 22.69
CA LEU A 452 5.75 2.70 21.89
C LEU A 452 5.23 1.50 22.72
N GLU A 453 6.10 0.82 23.46
CA GLU A 453 5.68 -0.30 24.35
C GLU A 453 4.72 0.18 25.44
N GLU A 454 5.00 1.33 26.06
CA GLU A 454 4.16 1.94 27.11
C GLU A 454 2.80 2.39 26.56
N MET A 455 2.76 3.01 25.37
CA MET A 455 1.53 3.41 24.70
C MET A 455 0.66 2.21 24.30
N LEU A 456 1.27 1.11 23.85
CA LEU A 456 0.53 -0.13 23.58
C LEU A 456 -0.09 -0.70 24.84
N ALA A 457 0.65 -0.72 25.96
CA ALA A 457 0.12 -1.17 27.23
C ALA A 457 -1.03 -0.27 27.72
N PHE A 458 -0.89 1.04 27.57
CA PHE A 458 -1.95 2.02 27.84
C PHE A 458 -3.18 1.75 26.98
N ALA A 459 -3.01 1.58 25.66
CA ALA A 459 -4.10 1.37 24.72
C ALA A 459 -4.91 0.09 25.01
N VAL A 460 -4.26 -0.98 25.47
CA VAL A 460 -4.95 -2.24 25.83
C VAL A 460 -5.88 -2.06 27.04
N SER A 461 -5.62 -1.08 27.90
CA SER A 461 -6.45 -0.77 29.08
C SER A 461 -7.36 0.44 28.89
N PHE A 462 -7.27 1.11 27.75
CA PHE A 462 -8.06 2.31 27.43
C PHE A 462 -9.50 1.92 27.07
N ASP A 463 -10.47 2.77 27.41
CA ASP A 463 -11.88 2.55 27.05
C ASP A 463 -12.29 3.53 25.94
N GLY A 464 -12.23 3.07 24.71
CA GLY A 464 -12.56 3.83 23.52
C GLY A 464 -11.64 3.60 22.33
N PRO A 465 -11.91 4.25 21.19
CA PRO A 465 -11.07 4.13 20.00
C PRO A 465 -9.74 4.88 20.18
N ILE A 466 -8.65 4.21 19.85
CA ILE A 466 -7.30 4.73 20.06
C ILE A 466 -6.37 4.33 18.92
N ALA A 467 -5.62 5.29 18.39
CA ALA A 467 -4.61 5.09 17.36
C ALA A 467 -3.21 5.41 17.88
N ILE A 468 -2.25 4.55 17.60
CA ILE A 468 -0.82 4.76 17.86
C ILE A 468 -0.12 4.75 16.50
N ARG A 469 0.44 5.90 16.11
CA ARG A 469 1.16 6.04 14.84
C ARG A 469 2.66 6.01 15.04
N TYR A 470 3.38 5.23 14.26
CA TYR A 470 4.84 5.12 14.33
C TYR A 470 5.46 4.96 12.94
N PRO A 471 6.72 5.45 12.75
CA PRO A 471 7.34 5.51 11.43
C PRO A 471 7.93 4.17 10.98
N ARG A 472 8.24 4.07 9.71
CA ARG A 472 9.08 3.02 9.14
C ARG A 472 10.54 3.20 9.56
N GLY A 473 11.24 2.10 9.83
CA GLY A 473 12.71 2.10 10.03
C GLY A 473 13.13 1.81 11.45
N SER A 474 14.38 2.16 11.76
CA SER A 474 14.98 1.95 13.08
C SER A 474 14.25 2.74 14.15
N ALA A 475 13.94 2.09 15.27
CA ALA A 475 13.34 2.78 16.40
C ALA A 475 14.36 3.71 17.06
N HIS A 476 13.93 4.94 17.36
CA HIS A 476 14.75 5.87 18.10
C HIS A 476 14.98 5.33 19.52
N GLN A 477 16.25 5.35 19.98
CA GLN A 477 16.64 4.82 21.29
C GLN A 477 17.09 5.91 22.27
N GLY A 478 17.11 7.18 21.83
CA GLY A 478 17.40 8.31 22.70
C GLY A 478 16.22 8.68 23.61
N LEU A 479 16.46 9.57 24.56
CA LEU A 479 15.48 10.10 25.50
C LEU A 479 14.81 9.03 26.38
N ARG A 480 15.46 7.88 26.60
CA ARG A 480 14.96 6.79 27.47
C ARG A 480 15.01 7.13 28.95
N GLU A 481 15.77 8.13 29.33
CA GLU A 481 15.83 8.71 30.67
C GLU A 481 14.55 9.48 31.05
N TYR A 482 13.81 9.96 30.05
CA TYR A 482 12.51 10.61 30.24
C TYR A 482 11.41 9.57 30.25
N GLN A 483 10.82 9.33 31.42
CA GLN A 483 9.94 8.20 31.72
C GLN A 483 8.64 8.63 32.42
N ALA A 484 8.15 9.82 32.10
CA ALA A 484 6.85 10.23 32.62
C ALA A 484 5.78 9.22 32.16
N PRO A 485 4.91 8.74 33.04
CA PRO A 485 3.87 7.75 32.68
C PRO A 485 2.99 8.28 31.55
N VAL A 486 2.48 7.37 30.72
CA VAL A 486 1.51 7.72 29.68
C VAL A 486 0.17 7.94 30.34
N GLU A 487 -0.22 9.20 30.50
CA GLU A 487 -1.51 9.62 31.06
C GLU A 487 -2.37 10.24 29.96
N TYR A 488 -3.68 10.02 29.98
CA TYR A 488 -4.62 10.49 28.97
C TYR A 488 -4.54 12.02 28.77
N GLY A 489 -4.27 12.42 27.53
CA GLY A 489 -4.20 13.83 27.12
C GLY A 489 -3.01 14.59 27.69
N ARG A 490 -1.97 13.93 28.21
CA ARG A 490 -0.78 14.58 28.79
C ARG A 490 0.44 14.44 27.90
N SER A 491 1.06 15.57 27.62
CA SER A 491 2.38 15.68 26.99
C SER A 491 3.51 15.49 28.00
N GLU A 492 4.74 15.41 27.55
CA GLU A 492 5.93 15.30 28.40
C GLU A 492 6.91 16.43 28.12
N ILE A 493 7.27 17.21 29.15
CA ILE A 493 8.32 18.21 29.04
C ILE A 493 9.67 17.50 29.16
N ILE A 494 10.43 17.50 28.06
CA ILE A 494 11.80 16.98 28.02
C ILE A 494 12.78 17.98 28.64
N ARG A 495 12.59 19.26 28.35
CA ARG A 495 13.41 20.34 28.89
C ARG A 495 12.58 21.59 29.07
N LYS A 496 12.70 22.22 30.22
CA LYS A 496 12.13 23.55 30.49
C LYS A 496 13.08 24.65 30.00
N GLY A 497 12.53 25.70 29.43
CA GLY A 497 13.18 26.90 28.97
C GLY A 497 12.20 28.05 29.01
N LYS A 498 12.42 29.09 28.17
CA LYS A 498 11.60 30.30 28.11
C LYS A 498 11.47 30.78 26.67
N LYS A 499 10.44 31.62 26.41
CA LYS A 499 10.17 32.34 25.17
C LYS A 499 9.79 31.45 23.99
N ILE A 500 10.50 30.37 23.74
CA ILE A 500 10.25 29.44 22.60
C ILE A 500 9.84 28.10 23.16
N ALA A 501 8.67 27.58 22.77
CA ALA A 501 8.24 26.21 23.06
C ALA A 501 8.24 25.37 21.78
N VAL A 502 9.12 24.35 21.69
CA VAL A 502 9.20 23.41 20.58
C VAL A 502 8.42 22.15 20.94
N LEU A 503 7.31 21.92 20.23
CA LEU A 503 6.38 20.80 20.44
C LEU A 503 6.55 19.79 19.29
N GLY A 504 7.25 18.69 19.55
CA GLY A 504 7.53 17.66 18.56
C GLY A 504 6.54 16.51 18.61
N VAL A 505 6.18 15.98 17.45
CA VAL A 505 5.28 14.84 17.29
C VAL A 505 6.03 13.61 16.78
N GLY A 506 6.09 12.57 17.58
CA GLY A 506 6.54 11.22 17.22
C GLY A 506 7.88 11.17 16.47
N SER A 507 7.87 10.85 15.17
CA SER A 507 9.07 10.71 14.32
C SER A 507 9.94 11.97 14.24
N MET A 508 9.39 13.16 14.57
CA MET A 508 10.12 14.43 14.53
C MET A 508 10.84 14.76 15.85
N ILE A 509 10.66 13.98 16.89
CA ILE A 509 11.32 14.19 18.19
C ILE A 509 12.86 14.23 18.08
N PRO A 510 13.54 13.36 17.32
CA PRO A 510 14.99 13.50 17.12
C PRO A 510 15.40 14.82 16.47
N SER A 511 14.66 15.28 15.46
CA SER A 511 14.90 16.58 14.82
C SER A 511 14.66 17.75 15.79
N CYS A 512 13.59 17.68 16.60
CA CYS A 512 13.33 18.70 17.62
C CYS A 512 14.44 18.79 18.66
N MET A 513 15.06 17.66 19.03
CA MET A 513 16.20 17.64 19.93
C MET A 513 17.39 18.41 19.35
N GLU A 514 17.69 18.21 18.07
CA GLU A 514 18.76 18.92 17.36
C GLU A 514 18.44 20.41 17.19
N ILE A 515 17.18 20.75 16.84
CA ILE A 515 16.71 22.13 16.76
C ILE A 515 16.91 22.85 18.12
N CYS A 516 16.45 22.25 19.22
CA CYS A 516 16.59 22.82 20.54
C CYS A 516 18.06 22.98 20.99
N LYS A 517 18.94 22.06 20.57
CA LYS A 517 20.37 22.14 20.80
C LYS A 517 20.97 23.34 20.04
N GLY A 518 20.68 23.47 18.74
CA GLY A 518 21.15 24.56 17.91
C GLY A 518 20.69 25.92 18.44
N LEU A 519 19.40 26.07 18.74
CA LEU A 519 18.87 27.28 19.34
C LEU A 519 19.59 27.66 20.66
N LYS A 520 19.97 26.66 21.47
CA LYS A 520 20.72 26.89 22.68
C LYS A 520 22.15 27.38 22.41
N ASP A 521 22.80 26.80 21.39
CA ASP A 521 24.14 27.25 20.97
C ASP A 521 24.10 28.71 20.45
N ASP A 522 22.95 29.15 19.90
CA ASP A 522 22.69 30.53 19.45
C ASP A 522 22.23 31.46 20.58
N GLY A 523 22.19 30.99 21.83
CA GLY A 523 21.89 31.81 23.02
C GLY A 523 20.41 31.82 23.43
N TYR A 524 19.54 31.11 22.77
CA TYR A 524 18.14 30.93 23.19
C TYR A 524 18.01 29.82 24.25
N ASP A 525 16.90 29.81 24.97
CA ASP A 525 16.60 28.76 25.96
C ASP A 525 15.22 28.15 25.71
N PRO A 526 15.05 27.35 24.63
CA PRO A 526 13.75 26.80 24.27
C PRO A 526 13.28 25.74 25.26
N THR A 527 11.97 25.71 25.55
CA THR A 527 11.30 24.53 26.12
C THR A 527 11.15 23.46 25.06
N PHE A 528 11.44 22.19 25.39
CA PHE A 528 11.25 21.05 24.50
C PHE A 528 10.17 20.12 25.05
N VAL A 529 9.12 19.88 24.26
CA VAL A 529 7.95 19.07 24.62
C VAL A 529 7.80 17.90 23.64
N ASN A 530 7.61 16.72 24.19
CA ASN A 530 7.12 15.56 23.47
C ASN A 530 5.58 15.58 23.48
N ALA A 531 4.98 15.95 22.38
CA ALA A 531 3.53 15.99 22.20
C ALA A 531 2.98 14.57 21.95
N ARG A 532 2.95 13.76 22.97
CA ARG A 532 2.53 12.34 22.95
C ARG A 532 1.15 12.15 22.36
N PHE A 533 0.19 12.98 22.84
CA PHE A 533 -1.18 13.01 22.41
C PHE A 533 -1.35 14.11 21.37
N VAL A 534 -1.64 13.70 20.15
CA VAL A 534 -2.06 14.61 19.08
C VAL A 534 -3.53 14.98 19.31
N LYS A 535 -4.29 14.01 19.83
CA LYS A 535 -5.69 14.19 20.26
C LYS A 535 -5.99 13.30 21.48
N PRO A 536 -6.56 13.88 22.57
CA PRO A 536 -6.79 15.32 22.74
C PRO A 536 -5.50 16.12 22.91
N LEU A 537 -5.55 17.44 22.67
CA LEU A 537 -4.47 18.35 23.01
C LEU A 537 -4.31 18.45 24.52
N ASP A 538 -3.08 18.60 25.00
CA ASP A 538 -2.77 18.93 26.39
C ASP A 538 -2.93 20.44 26.62
N VAL A 539 -4.19 20.88 26.71
CA VAL A 539 -4.51 22.30 26.83
C VAL A 539 -3.98 22.90 28.14
N ASP A 540 -3.91 22.11 29.22
CA ASP A 540 -3.36 22.58 30.49
C ASP A 540 -1.87 22.94 30.37
N LEU A 541 -1.11 22.12 29.61
CA LEU A 541 0.28 22.41 29.31
C LEU A 541 0.44 23.62 28.40
N LEU A 542 -0.41 23.76 27.35
CA LEU A 542 -0.39 24.92 26.47
C LEU A 542 -0.63 26.21 27.26
N ASP A 543 -1.62 26.23 28.17
CA ASP A 543 -1.91 27.36 29.06
C ASP A 543 -0.76 27.65 30.05
N GLU A 544 -0.07 26.62 30.56
CA GLU A 544 1.11 26.80 31.41
C GLU A 544 2.25 27.46 30.63
N LEU A 545 2.53 26.96 29.44
CA LEU A 545 3.61 27.50 28.60
C LEU A 545 3.33 28.92 28.09
N ALA A 546 2.07 29.26 27.82
CA ALA A 546 1.68 30.63 27.39
C ALA A 546 2.08 31.72 28.36
N LYS A 547 2.30 31.40 29.63
CA LYS A 547 2.72 32.40 30.65
C LYS A 547 4.15 32.92 30.46
N ASP A 548 5.04 32.09 29.92
CA ASP A 548 6.49 32.37 29.83
C ASP A 548 7.05 32.26 28.38
N HIS A 549 6.19 31.97 27.39
CA HIS A 549 6.58 31.75 25.99
C HIS A 549 5.79 32.66 25.06
N SER A 550 6.46 33.26 24.10
CA SER A 550 5.85 34.12 23.06
C SER A 550 5.74 33.41 21.69
N LEU A 551 6.50 32.34 21.50
CA LEU A 551 6.52 31.59 20.26
C LEU A 551 6.36 30.07 20.53
N PHE A 552 5.35 29.46 19.93
CA PHE A 552 5.18 28.00 19.87
C PHE A 552 5.58 27.48 18.50
N VAL A 553 6.38 26.43 18.46
CA VAL A 553 6.86 25.80 17.24
C VAL A 553 6.38 24.34 17.25
N THR A 554 5.42 24.00 16.41
CA THR A 554 4.95 22.62 16.26
C THR A 554 5.68 21.94 15.11
N VAL A 555 6.13 20.69 15.32
CA VAL A 555 6.92 19.95 14.33
C VAL A 555 6.32 18.56 14.11
N GLU A 556 5.80 18.32 12.91
CA GLU A 556 5.11 17.08 12.56
C GLU A 556 5.37 16.61 11.13
N GLU A 557 5.39 15.29 10.90
CA GLU A 557 5.38 14.68 9.56
C GLU A 557 3.95 14.34 9.13
N ASN A 558 3.15 15.38 8.94
CA ASN A 558 1.78 15.31 8.44
C ASN A 558 1.51 16.55 7.58
N VAL A 559 0.51 16.50 6.72
CA VAL A 559 0.03 17.70 6.03
C VAL A 559 -0.46 18.71 7.06
N LYS A 560 -0.23 20.00 6.76
CA LYS A 560 -0.58 21.08 7.70
C LYS A 560 -2.08 21.06 8.03
N SER A 561 -2.91 20.90 7.01
CA SER A 561 -4.37 20.92 7.18
C SER A 561 -4.86 19.73 8.01
N GLY A 562 -5.56 20.01 9.11
CA GLY A 562 -6.02 19.02 10.09
C GLY A 562 -4.91 18.39 10.94
N GLY A 563 -3.66 18.87 10.82
CA GLY A 563 -2.54 18.39 11.61
C GLY A 563 -2.50 18.93 13.04
N TYR A 564 -1.52 18.48 13.82
CA TYR A 564 -1.31 18.91 15.21
C TYR A 564 -1.08 20.40 15.32
N GLY A 565 -0.24 20.96 14.45
CA GLY A 565 0.07 22.39 14.46
C GLY A 565 -1.13 23.29 14.17
N GLU A 566 -2.04 22.86 13.30
CA GLU A 566 -3.29 23.61 13.04
C GLU A 566 -4.22 23.58 14.25
N HIS A 567 -4.35 22.44 14.93
CA HIS A 567 -5.14 22.35 16.16
C HIS A 567 -4.57 23.19 17.29
N VAL A 568 -3.23 23.19 17.48
CA VAL A 568 -2.56 24.05 18.45
C VAL A 568 -2.79 25.52 18.08
N SER A 569 -2.63 25.90 16.80
CA SER A 569 -2.85 27.27 16.34
C SER A 569 -4.28 27.74 16.63
N ALA A 570 -5.28 26.92 16.32
CA ALA A 570 -6.68 27.23 16.56
C ALA A 570 -6.99 27.41 18.06
N TYR A 571 -6.39 26.58 18.93
CA TYR A 571 -6.54 26.71 20.37
C TYR A 571 -5.88 28.01 20.88
N MET A 572 -4.63 28.28 20.46
CA MET A 572 -3.89 29.46 20.89
C MET A 572 -4.56 30.75 20.40
N GLU A 573 -5.06 30.79 19.16
CA GLU A 573 -5.80 31.94 18.65
C GLU A 573 -7.06 32.25 19.49
N ALA A 574 -7.75 31.20 19.95
CA ALA A 574 -8.94 31.36 20.76
C ALA A 574 -8.68 31.75 22.21
N CYS A 575 -7.60 31.25 22.83
CA CYS A 575 -7.33 31.39 24.27
C CYS A 575 -6.14 32.34 24.59
N HIS A 576 -5.16 32.41 23.71
CA HIS A 576 -3.91 33.14 23.89
C HIS A 576 -3.49 33.83 22.58
N PRO A 577 -4.28 34.79 22.05
CA PRO A 577 -4.04 35.41 20.73
C PRO A 577 -2.71 36.19 20.62
N GLU A 578 -2.09 36.49 21.75
CA GLU A 578 -0.76 37.10 21.82
C GLU A 578 0.38 36.14 21.50
N ILE A 579 0.12 34.82 21.54
CA ILE A 579 1.11 33.77 21.28
C ILE A 579 1.10 33.38 19.81
N ARG A 580 2.24 33.53 19.15
CA ARG A 580 2.38 33.07 17.78
C ARG A 580 2.66 31.57 17.70
N VAL A 581 2.06 30.88 16.72
CA VAL A 581 2.34 29.49 16.43
C VAL A 581 2.99 29.35 15.05
N LEU A 582 4.22 28.84 15.02
CA LEU A 582 4.94 28.44 13.80
C LEU A 582 4.75 26.93 13.59
N SER A 583 4.06 26.54 12.52
CA SER A 583 3.81 25.15 12.22
C SER A 583 4.77 24.63 11.13
N ALA A 584 5.70 23.74 11.51
CA ALA A 584 6.54 22.99 10.61
C ALA A 584 5.85 21.67 10.27
N ALA A 585 5.25 21.59 9.09
CA ALA A 585 4.42 20.49 8.59
C ALA A 585 4.57 20.35 7.07
N VAL A 586 4.08 19.28 6.50
CA VAL A 586 4.02 19.11 5.04
C VAL A 586 3.01 20.10 4.47
N TRP A 587 3.46 20.92 3.51
CA TRP A 587 2.57 21.85 2.82
C TRP A 587 1.60 21.12 1.90
N ASP A 588 0.60 21.81 1.35
CA ASP A 588 -0.42 21.29 0.44
C ASP A 588 0.19 20.78 -0.89
N ARG A 589 0.88 19.63 -0.80
CA ARG A 589 1.50 18.92 -1.93
C ARG A 589 1.77 17.46 -1.61
N PHE A 590 1.80 16.63 -2.65
CA PHE A 590 2.31 15.26 -2.55
C PHE A 590 3.84 15.25 -2.53
N VAL A 591 4.43 14.41 -1.67
CA VAL A 591 5.88 14.29 -1.53
C VAL A 591 6.38 13.13 -2.40
N PRO A 592 7.27 13.38 -3.39
CA PRO A 592 7.76 12.35 -4.30
C PRO A 592 8.65 11.32 -3.58
N GLN A 593 9.12 10.32 -4.36
CA GLN A 593 10.08 9.34 -3.86
C GLN A 593 11.46 9.97 -3.59
N GLY A 594 12.15 9.47 -2.56
CA GLY A 594 13.49 9.92 -2.22
C GLY A 594 14.01 9.36 -0.90
N ASN A 595 15.18 9.81 -0.47
CA ASN A 595 15.66 9.59 0.88
C ASN A 595 14.87 10.48 1.86
N VAL A 596 14.47 9.95 3.01
CA VAL A 596 13.60 10.67 3.97
C VAL A 596 14.23 11.98 4.44
N GLU A 597 15.53 12.01 4.76
CA GLU A 597 16.22 13.21 5.21
C GLU A 597 16.28 14.29 4.12
N SER A 598 16.61 13.89 2.89
CA SER A 598 16.59 14.77 1.73
C SER A 598 15.18 15.33 1.47
N LEU A 599 14.15 14.47 1.59
CA LEU A 599 12.76 14.90 1.43
C LEU A 599 12.35 15.90 2.52
N ARG A 600 12.73 15.68 3.78
CA ARG A 600 12.49 16.64 4.88
C ARG A 600 13.05 18.02 4.55
N SER A 601 14.34 18.11 4.19
CA SER A 601 14.95 19.39 3.80
C SER A 601 14.22 20.03 2.61
N ARG A 602 13.89 19.25 1.58
CA ARG A 602 13.19 19.75 0.39
C ARG A 602 11.80 20.35 0.68
N ILE A 603 11.13 19.88 1.71
CA ILE A 603 9.80 20.36 2.09
C ILE A 603 9.83 21.34 3.26
N GLY A 604 11.02 21.76 3.71
CA GLY A 604 11.18 22.70 4.81
C GLY A 604 11.01 22.08 6.20
N LEU A 605 11.18 20.76 6.33
CA LEU A 605 11.17 20.03 7.60
C LEU A 605 12.57 19.59 8.05
N GLY A 606 13.61 20.03 7.38
CA GLY A 606 15.00 19.87 7.84
C GLY A 606 15.27 20.65 9.11
N VAL A 607 16.23 20.19 9.90
CA VAL A 607 16.61 20.85 11.18
C VAL A 607 16.98 22.32 10.97
N GLU A 608 17.85 22.59 9.98
CA GLU A 608 18.29 23.95 9.68
C GLU A 608 17.17 24.82 9.09
N ASP A 609 16.28 24.23 8.26
CA ASP A 609 15.14 24.96 7.69
C ASP A 609 14.20 25.46 8.78
N ILE A 610 13.93 24.60 9.79
CA ILE A 610 13.06 24.97 10.92
C ILE A 610 13.76 25.97 11.85
N ARG A 611 15.07 25.80 12.11
CA ARG A 611 15.84 26.77 12.90
C ARG A 611 15.79 28.14 12.26
N GLN A 612 16.07 28.25 10.97
CA GLN A 612 16.04 29.50 10.24
C GLN A 612 14.64 30.14 10.28
N ALA A 613 13.58 29.36 10.14
CA ALA A 613 12.21 29.85 10.24
C ALA A 613 11.88 30.40 11.66
N ILE A 614 12.46 29.82 12.71
CA ILE A 614 12.34 30.32 14.08
C ILE A 614 13.09 31.65 14.23
N GLU A 615 14.34 31.71 13.78
CA GLU A 615 15.18 32.93 13.88
C GLU A 615 14.62 34.11 13.06
N ASP A 616 13.95 33.78 11.93
CA ASP A 616 13.31 34.77 11.08
C ASP A 616 11.97 35.28 11.63
N SER A 617 11.47 34.67 12.71
CA SER A 617 10.22 35.12 13.33
C SER A 617 10.37 36.51 13.96
N GLU A 618 9.31 37.33 13.84
CA GLU A 618 9.30 38.70 14.35
C GLU A 618 9.48 38.76 15.87
N GLU A 619 8.99 37.74 16.58
CA GLU A 619 9.06 37.61 18.04
C GLU A 619 10.49 37.53 18.60
N LEU A 620 11.46 37.19 17.75
CA LEU A 620 12.88 37.11 18.11
C LEU A 620 13.68 38.32 17.60
N ARG A 621 13.15 39.11 16.65
CA ARG A 621 13.84 40.29 16.06
C ARG A 621 13.75 41.55 16.91
N GLU A 622 12.81 41.65 17.85
CA GLU A 622 12.61 42.80 18.72
C GLU A 622 13.51 42.79 19.99
N GLN A 623 14.57 41.99 19.99
CA GLN A 623 15.59 41.90 21.04
C GLN A 623 16.98 42.27 20.52
#